data_c825a119f2f64fd9b7bc9b9d65a61fde
#
_entry.id   c825a119f2f64fd9b7bc9b9d65a61fde
#
_cell.length_a   1.000
_cell.length_b   1.000
_cell.length_c   1.000
_cell.angle_alpha   90.00
_cell.angle_beta   90.00
_cell.angle_gamma   90.00
#
_symmetry.space_group_name_H-M   'P 1'
#
loop_
_entity.id
_entity.type
_entity.pdbx_description
1 polymer ?
#
loop_
_entity_poly.entity_id
_entity_poly.type
_entity_poly.pdbx_seq_one_letter_code
_entity_poly.pdbx_strand_id
1 'polypeptide(L)'
;PSPLKHPEYTDMVIFRENSEDIYAGVEWEAGSSDSRRLIQLLQEQFDVKKIRFTNNCGIGIKPISKEGTQRLVRKAIQYAIDNDRDSVTLVHKGNIMKFTEGAFKNWGYQVAAKEFGGKEIDGGPWQEITNPNTGKKIIIKDVIADAFLQQILLRPKEYDVVATMNLNGDYISDALAAQVGGIGIAPGANLSDSVGLFEATHGTAPKYAGQDKVNPGSLILSAEMMLVHLGWTEAADLIVKAMEKAIANKTVTYDFERLMDGATLLSCSGFGDAMIEQM
;
A
#
# COMPACT_ATOMS: atom_id res chain seq x y z
N PRO A 1 -3.49 -5.32 19.29
CA PRO A 1 -4.95 -5.06 19.35
C PRO A 1 -5.50 -4.70 17.97
N SER A 2 -6.69 -5.15 17.62
CA SER A 2 -7.37 -4.91 16.35
C SER A 2 -8.83 -4.54 16.58
N PRO A 3 -9.45 -3.68 15.75
CA PRO A 3 -10.88 -3.43 15.78
C PRO A 3 -11.70 -4.58 15.18
N LEU A 4 -11.06 -5.50 14.46
CA LEU A 4 -11.71 -6.64 13.82
C LEU A 4 -11.91 -7.81 14.79
N LYS A 5 -12.95 -8.62 14.53
CA LYS A 5 -13.16 -9.89 15.24
C LYS A 5 -12.11 -10.95 14.86
N HIS A 6 -11.64 -10.92 13.63
CA HIS A 6 -10.73 -11.89 13.02
C HIS A 6 -9.64 -11.17 12.24
N PRO A 7 -8.71 -10.46 12.93
CA PRO A 7 -7.61 -9.76 12.26
C PRO A 7 -6.66 -10.70 11.51
N GLU A 8 -6.61 -11.98 11.92
CA GLU A 8 -5.83 -13.03 11.28
C GLU A 8 -6.27 -13.35 9.83
N TYR A 9 -7.41 -12.80 9.40
CA TYR A 9 -7.88 -12.94 8.02
C TYR A 9 -7.36 -11.83 7.12
N THR A 10 -6.73 -10.80 7.68
CA THR A 10 -6.11 -9.71 6.94
C THR A 10 -4.62 -10.00 6.79
N ASP A 11 -4.26 -10.58 5.65
CA ASP A 11 -2.88 -10.87 5.26
C ASP A 11 -2.68 -10.37 3.83
N MET A 12 -2.40 -9.08 3.68
CA MET A 12 -2.29 -8.43 2.38
C MET A 12 -0.97 -7.71 2.22
N VAL A 13 -0.39 -7.83 1.02
CA VAL A 13 0.82 -7.11 0.62
C VAL A 13 0.45 -6.06 -0.42
N ILE A 14 0.83 -4.81 -0.19
CA ILE A 14 0.41 -3.68 -1.02
C ILE A 14 1.57 -3.18 -1.86
N PHE A 15 1.41 -3.27 -3.17
CA PHE A 15 2.26 -2.64 -4.17
C PHE A 15 1.62 -1.30 -4.56
N ARG A 16 2.19 -0.21 -4.03
CA ARG A 16 1.78 1.16 -4.29
C ARG A 16 2.75 1.80 -5.27
N GLU A 17 2.26 2.34 -6.38
CA GLU A 17 3.06 3.21 -7.23
C GLU A 17 3.36 4.51 -6.46
N ASN A 18 4.60 5.00 -6.46
CA ASN A 18 4.98 6.15 -5.65
C ASN A 18 5.64 7.31 -6.41
N SER A 19 5.75 7.22 -7.73
CA SER A 19 6.43 8.23 -8.57
C SER A 19 5.49 9.16 -9.33
N GLU A 20 4.24 8.81 -9.44
CA GLU A 20 3.23 9.58 -10.21
C GLU A 20 1.95 9.81 -9.38
N ASP A 21 0.81 9.98 -10.06
CA ASP A 21 -0.47 10.34 -9.48
C ASP A 21 -0.49 11.80 -9.01
N ILE A 22 -1.45 12.19 -8.19
CA ILE A 22 -1.51 13.54 -7.59
C ILE A 22 -0.29 13.84 -6.71
N TYR A 23 0.42 12.83 -6.25
CA TYR A 23 1.69 12.95 -5.51
C TYR A 23 2.83 13.56 -6.33
N ALA A 24 2.68 13.68 -7.66
CA ALA A 24 3.58 14.45 -8.50
C ALA A 24 3.60 15.96 -8.14
N GLY A 25 2.64 16.44 -7.35
CA GLY A 25 2.60 17.81 -6.84
C GLY A 25 2.35 18.86 -7.92
N VAL A 26 1.72 18.48 -9.04
CA VAL A 26 1.43 19.39 -10.14
C VAL A 26 0.06 20.04 -9.91
N GLU A 27 0.09 21.19 -9.22
CA GLU A 27 -1.14 21.88 -8.85
C GLU A 27 -0.98 23.42 -8.80
N TRP A 28 -2.10 24.10 -8.87
CA TRP A 28 -2.20 25.56 -8.80
C TRP A 28 -3.26 25.99 -7.82
N GLU A 29 -2.89 26.99 -7.00
CA GLU A 29 -3.76 27.54 -5.97
C GLU A 29 -5.00 28.22 -6.56
N ALA A 30 -6.12 28.04 -5.88
CA ALA A 30 -7.39 28.69 -6.22
C ALA A 30 -7.27 30.21 -6.27
N GLY A 31 -7.75 30.83 -7.36
CA GLY A 31 -7.68 32.29 -7.54
C GLY A 31 -6.32 32.84 -7.95
N SER A 32 -5.29 32.00 -8.12
CA SER A 32 -4.01 32.43 -8.71
C SER A 32 -4.14 32.80 -10.19
N SER A 33 -3.21 33.58 -10.71
CA SER A 33 -3.14 33.90 -12.14
C SER A 33 -2.98 32.66 -13.00
N ASP A 34 -2.15 31.71 -12.54
CA ASP A 34 -1.83 30.50 -13.28
C ASP A 34 -2.99 29.49 -13.28
N SER A 35 -3.72 29.35 -12.15
CA SER A 35 -4.94 28.54 -12.13
C SER A 35 -5.97 29.08 -13.13
N ARG A 36 -6.22 30.41 -13.17
CA ARG A 36 -7.15 31.02 -14.13
C ARG A 36 -6.68 30.82 -15.58
N ARG A 37 -5.38 31.01 -15.85
CA ARG A 37 -4.78 30.80 -17.18
C ARG A 37 -4.94 29.36 -17.64
N LEU A 38 -4.68 28.39 -16.74
CA LEU A 38 -4.85 26.97 -17.04
C LEU A 38 -6.32 26.63 -17.36
N ILE A 39 -7.26 27.11 -16.53
CA ILE A 39 -8.69 26.91 -16.76
C ILE A 39 -9.12 27.49 -18.11
N GLN A 40 -8.68 28.72 -18.43
CA GLN A 40 -8.95 29.34 -19.73
C GLN A 40 -8.40 28.50 -20.88
N LEU A 41 -7.16 28.01 -20.78
CA LEU A 41 -6.55 27.12 -21.78
C LEU A 41 -7.39 25.85 -21.99
N LEU A 42 -7.80 25.20 -20.89
CA LEU A 42 -8.64 24.01 -20.94
C LEU A 42 -9.99 24.26 -21.61
N GLN A 43 -10.61 25.43 -21.37
CA GLN A 43 -11.87 25.81 -21.98
C GLN A 43 -11.72 26.14 -23.46
N GLU A 44 -10.71 26.92 -23.85
CA GLU A 44 -10.54 27.42 -25.20
C GLU A 44 -9.93 26.38 -26.16
N GLN A 45 -8.95 25.57 -25.68
CA GLN A 45 -8.21 24.63 -26.51
C GLN A 45 -8.71 23.20 -26.43
N PHE A 46 -9.35 22.81 -25.31
CA PHE A 46 -9.80 21.44 -25.06
C PHE A 46 -11.30 21.31 -24.85
N ASP A 47 -12.08 22.39 -25.06
CA ASP A 47 -13.55 22.43 -24.90
C ASP A 47 -14.04 21.90 -23.53
N VAL A 48 -13.28 22.14 -22.46
CA VAL A 48 -13.64 21.72 -21.11
C VAL A 48 -14.70 22.66 -20.53
N LYS A 49 -15.96 22.19 -20.42
CA LYS A 49 -17.10 22.98 -19.91
C LYS A 49 -17.51 22.64 -18.49
N LYS A 50 -16.87 21.63 -17.87
CA LYS A 50 -17.32 21.07 -16.59
C LYS A 50 -16.75 21.76 -15.35
N ILE A 51 -15.79 22.68 -15.50
CA ILE A 51 -15.26 23.45 -14.37
C ILE A 51 -16.26 24.55 -14.05
N ARG A 52 -16.99 24.37 -12.93
CA ARG A 52 -18.15 25.21 -12.58
C ARG A 52 -17.75 26.60 -12.05
N PHE A 53 -16.69 26.69 -11.25
CA PHE A 53 -16.29 27.92 -10.56
C PHE A 53 -14.87 28.32 -11.01
N THR A 54 -14.79 28.97 -12.16
CA THR A 54 -13.53 29.25 -12.86
C THR A 54 -12.62 30.28 -12.19
N ASN A 55 -13.21 31.23 -11.43
CA ASN A 55 -12.46 32.34 -10.85
C ASN A 55 -11.73 31.97 -9.55
N ASN A 56 -12.18 30.94 -8.85
CA ASN A 56 -11.67 30.56 -7.54
C ASN A 56 -11.64 29.04 -7.37
N CYS A 57 -10.97 28.39 -8.31
CA CYS A 57 -10.84 26.95 -8.35
C CYS A 57 -9.34 26.57 -8.34
N GLY A 58 -8.92 25.70 -7.42
CA GLY A 58 -7.63 25.03 -7.49
C GLY A 58 -7.67 23.93 -8.53
N ILE A 59 -6.55 23.70 -9.22
CA ILE A 59 -6.43 22.65 -10.24
C ILE A 59 -5.23 21.78 -9.91
N GLY A 60 -5.44 20.47 -9.91
CA GLY A 60 -4.38 19.46 -9.80
C GLY A 60 -4.39 18.52 -11.01
N ILE A 61 -3.23 18.04 -11.40
CA ILE A 61 -3.05 17.08 -12.50
C ILE A 61 -2.71 15.72 -11.92
N LYS A 62 -3.38 14.69 -12.43
CA LYS A 62 -3.19 13.27 -12.07
C LYS A 62 -2.55 12.52 -13.24
N PRO A 63 -1.21 12.46 -13.33
CA PRO A 63 -0.54 11.68 -14.35
C PRO A 63 -0.51 10.20 -13.94
N ILE A 64 -0.90 9.29 -14.84
CA ILE A 64 -0.73 7.84 -14.71
C ILE A 64 -0.14 7.34 -16.02
N SER A 65 1.06 6.78 -15.96
CA SER A 65 1.77 6.29 -17.14
C SER A 65 1.59 4.78 -17.33
N LYS A 66 1.72 4.36 -18.58
CA LYS A 66 1.75 2.93 -18.91
C LYS A 66 3.00 2.27 -18.34
N GLU A 67 4.13 2.96 -18.41
CA GLU A 67 5.42 2.45 -17.93
C GLU A 67 5.42 2.23 -16.42
N GLY A 68 5.02 3.23 -15.64
CA GLY A 68 4.90 3.12 -14.18
C GLY A 68 3.93 2.01 -13.76
N THR A 69 2.77 1.94 -14.43
CA THR A 69 1.79 0.88 -14.19
C THR A 69 2.36 -0.51 -14.48
N GLN A 70 2.98 -0.70 -15.62
CA GLN A 70 3.51 -2.01 -16.02
C GLN A 70 4.65 -2.46 -15.09
N ARG A 71 5.52 -1.54 -14.69
CA ARG A 71 6.58 -1.81 -13.72
C ARG A 71 6.01 -2.30 -12.40
N LEU A 72 5.03 -1.58 -11.84
CA LEU A 72 4.40 -1.93 -10.57
C LEU A 72 3.68 -3.29 -10.64
N VAL A 73 2.82 -3.49 -11.62
CA VAL A 73 2.02 -4.71 -11.74
C VAL A 73 2.92 -5.93 -11.99
N ARG A 74 3.98 -5.78 -12.77
CA ARG A 74 4.99 -6.85 -12.97
C ARG A 74 5.61 -7.27 -11.65
N LYS A 75 6.02 -6.31 -10.80
CA LYS A 75 6.61 -6.61 -9.48
C LYS A 75 5.58 -7.28 -8.56
N ALA A 76 4.33 -6.84 -8.57
CA ALA A 76 3.26 -7.44 -7.77
C ALA A 76 2.97 -8.90 -8.19
N ILE A 77 2.90 -9.18 -9.49
CA ILE A 77 2.70 -10.55 -10.00
C ILE A 77 3.91 -11.43 -9.69
N GLN A 78 5.13 -10.92 -9.88
CA GLN A 78 6.35 -11.65 -9.56
C GLN A 78 6.41 -11.99 -8.07
N TYR A 79 6.07 -11.03 -7.20
CA TYR A 79 5.98 -11.27 -5.75
C TYR A 79 4.98 -12.39 -5.43
N ALA A 80 3.81 -12.39 -6.08
CA ALA A 80 2.81 -13.43 -5.88
C ALA A 80 3.32 -14.82 -6.30
N ILE A 81 4.11 -14.89 -7.37
CA ILE A 81 4.77 -16.13 -7.83
C ILE A 81 5.83 -16.58 -6.82
N ASP A 82 6.73 -15.70 -6.42
CA ASP A 82 7.87 -16.00 -5.56
C ASP A 82 7.44 -16.44 -4.15
N ASN A 83 6.32 -15.91 -3.67
CA ASN A 83 5.77 -16.18 -2.33
C ASN A 83 4.54 -17.10 -2.35
N ASP A 84 4.24 -17.72 -3.50
CA ASP A 84 3.12 -18.66 -3.70
C ASP A 84 1.76 -18.12 -3.22
N ARG A 85 1.51 -16.82 -3.47
CA ARG A 85 0.28 -16.12 -3.08
C ARG A 85 -0.89 -16.49 -4.02
N ASP A 86 -2.13 -16.29 -3.55
CA ASP A 86 -3.33 -16.75 -4.26
C ASP A 86 -3.83 -15.80 -5.35
N SER A 87 -3.63 -14.50 -5.19
CA SER A 87 -4.17 -13.52 -6.11
C SER A 87 -3.40 -12.20 -6.14
N VAL A 88 -3.54 -11.49 -7.27
CA VAL A 88 -3.16 -10.07 -7.40
C VAL A 88 -4.41 -9.27 -7.78
N THR A 89 -4.75 -8.29 -6.95
CA THR A 89 -5.92 -7.43 -7.13
C THR A 89 -5.51 -6.04 -7.59
N LEU A 90 -5.94 -5.64 -8.77
CA LEU A 90 -5.77 -4.29 -9.30
C LEU A 90 -6.87 -3.39 -8.70
N VAL A 91 -6.52 -2.47 -7.81
CA VAL A 91 -7.50 -1.57 -7.20
C VAL A 91 -7.48 -0.22 -7.90
N HIS A 92 -8.65 0.26 -8.34
CA HIS A 92 -8.78 1.47 -9.17
C HIS A 92 -10.16 2.11 -9.09
N LYS A 93 -10.29 3.35 -9.56
CA LYS A 93 -11.57 4.05 -9.79
C LYS A 93 -11.82 4.29 -11.29
N GLY A 94 -11.54 3.31 -12.11
CA GLY A 94 -11.54 3.39 -13.57
C GLY A 94 -12.93 3.59 -14.22
N ASN A 95 -14.02 3.34 -13.50
CA ASN A 95 -15.38 3.68 -13.95
C ASN A 95 -15.60 5.20 -14.02
N ILE A 96 -14.87 6.00 -13.26
CA ILE A 96 -14.89 7.47 -13.27
C ILE A 96 -13.71 8.03 -14.05
N MET A 97 -12.48 7.63 -13.69
CA MET A 97 -11.22 8.10 -14.28
C MET A 97 -10.74 7.12 -15.37
N LYS A 98 -11.44 7.15 -16.52
CA LYS A 98 -11.29 6.11 -17.56
C LYS A 98 -9.91 6.04 -18.21
N PHE A 99 -9.26 7.20 -18.38
CA PHE A 99 -7.98 7.31 -19.11
C PHE A 99 -6.75 7.36 -18.18
N THR A 100 -6.94 7.37 -16.90
CA THR A 100 -5.92 7.23 -15.87
C THR A 100 -6.09 5.90 -15.13
N GLU A 101 -6.96 5.82 -14.16
CA GLU A 101 -7.16 4.61 -13.35
C GLU A 101 -7.77 3.44 -14.15
N GLY A 102 -8.65 3.71 -15.10
CA GLY A 102 -9.14 2.68 -16.04
C GLY A 102 -8.06 2.17 -16.98
N ALA A 103 -7.15 3.06 -17.40
CA ALA A 103 -5.98 2.68 -18.17
C ALA A 103 -5.02 1.82 -17.33
N PHE A 104 -4.76 2.17 -16.07
CA PHE A 104 -4.00 1.37 -15.12
C PHE A 104 -4.51 -0.08 -15.09
N LYS A 105 -5.82 -0.28 -14.86
CA LYS A 105 -6.43 -1.60 -14.88
C LYS A 105 -6.14 -2.35 -16.18
N ASN A 106 -6.38 -1.71 -17.32
CA ASN A 106 -6.21 -2.34 -18.62
C ASN A 106 -4.74 -2.70 -18.91
N TRP A 107 -3.81 -1.84 -18.55
CA TRP A 107 -2.37 -2.12 -18.68
C TRP A 107 -1.91 -3.23 -17.73
N GLY A 108 -2.50 -3.30 -16.54
CA GLY A 108 -2.25 -4.38 -15.60
C GLY A 108 -2.63 -5.76 -16.16
N TYR A 109 -3.82 -5.88 -16.74
CA TYR A 109 -4.22 -7.12 -17.44
C TYR A 109 -3.35 -7.43 -18.66
N GLN A 110 -2.88 -6.41 -19.37
CA GLN A 110 -1.93 -6.61 -20.48
C GLN A 110 -0.60 -7.21 -20.00
N VAL A 111 -0.10 -6.80 -18.84
CA VAL A 111 1.11 -7.40 -18.22
C VAL A 111 0.84 -8.87 -17.89
N ALA A 112 -0.24 -9.17 -17.21
CA ALA A 112 -0.60 -10.55 -16.86
C ALA A 112 -0.69 -11.46 -18.10
N ALA A 113 -1.38 -10.99 -19.14
CA ALA A 113 -1.54 -11.77 -20.37
C ALA A 113 -0.22 -11.97 -21.14
N LYS A 114 0.54 -10.88 -21.33
CA LYS A 114 1.70 -10.89 -22.26
C LYS A 114 2.98 -11.43 -21.63
N GLU A 115 3.19 -11.16 -20.33
CA GLU A 115 4.44 -11.50 -19.66
C GLU A 115 4.33 -12.75 -18.79
N PHE A 116 3.11 -13.05 -18.29
CA PHE A 116 2.88 -14.18 -17.39
C PHE A 116 1.91 -15.24 -17.94
N GLY A 117 1.49 -15.09 -19.20
CA GLY A 117 0.63 -16.07 -19.87
C GLY A 117 -0.79 -16.13 -19.32
N GLY A 118 -1.29 -15.03 -18.77
CA GLY A 118 -2.63 -14.90 -18.21
C GLY A 118 -3.72 -15.22 -19.23
N LYS A 119 -4.69 -16.01 -18.81
CA LYS A 119 -5.87 -16.40 -19.61
C LYS A 119 -7.12 -15.87 -18.94
N GLU A 120 -8.01 -15.27 -19.72
CA GLU A 120 -9.29 -14.80 -19.22
C GLU A 120 -10.13 -15.96 -18.65
N ILE A 121 -10.79 -15.68 -17.54
CA ILE A 121 -11.70 -16.59 -16.84
C ILE A 121 -13.05 -15.92 -16.63
N ASP A 122 -14.10 -16.69 -16.48
CA ASP A 122 -15.46 -16.26 -16.15
C ASP A 122 -16.03 -15.18 -17.08
N GLY A 123 -15.59 -15.16 -18.34
CA GLY A 123 -16.01 -14.16 -19.33
C GLY A 123 -15.25 -12.84 -19.28
N GLY A 124 -14.11 -12.83 -18.58
CA GLY A 124 -13.21 -11.69 -18.43
C GLY A 124 -13.78 -10.52 -17.57
N PRO A 125 -12.97 -9.53 -17.24
CA PRO A 125 -11.56 -9.35 -17.60
C PRO A 125 -10.58 -10.09 -16.69
N TRP A 126 -11.05 -10.78 -15.65
CA TRP A 126 -10.19 -11.53 -14.73
C TRP A 126 -9.37 -12.57 -15.48
N GLN A 127 -8.15 -12.81 -15.00
CA GLN A 127 -7.23 -13.75 -15.64
C GLN A 127 -6.66 -14.71 -14.61
N GLU A 128 -6.34 -15.91 -15.08
CA GLU A 128 -5.61 -16.92 -14.32
C GLU A 128 -4.20 -17.08 -14.92
N ILE A 129 -3.19 -17.04 -14.08
CA ILE A 129 -1.82 -17.44 -14.40
C ILE A 129 -1.47 -18.72 -13.62
N THR A 130 -0.45 -19.45 -14.08
CA THR A 130 0.07 -20.61 -13.36
C THR A 130 1.44 -20.27 -12.79
N ASN A 131 1.62 -20.44 -11.48
CA ASN A 131 2.92 -20.31 -10.84
C ASN A 131 3.89 -21.35 -11.44
N PRO A 132 4.97 -20.95 -12.10
CA PRO A 132 5.90 -21.86 -12.76
C PRO A 132 6.67 -22.75 -11.78
N ASN A 133 6.76 -22.35 -10.51
CA ASN A 133 7.51 -23.06 -9.48
C ASN A 133 6.69 -24.16 -8.80
N THR A 134 5.40 -23.91 -8.57
CA THR A 134 4.52 -24.79 -7.76
C THR A 134 3.37 -25.40 -8.55
N GLY A 135 3.05 -24.85 -9.73
CA GLY A 135 1.87 -25.21 -10.50
C GLY A 135 0.55 -24.64 -9.98
N LYS A 136 0.57 -23.89 -8.88
CA LYS A 136 -0.60 -23.26 -8.29
C LYS A 136 -1.17 -22.18 -9.22
N LYS A 137 -2.49 -22.01 -9.18
CA LYS A 137 -3.19 -20.98 -9.92
C LYS A 137 -3.19 -19.68 -9.12
N ILE A 138 -2.85 -18.57 -9.78
CA ILE A 138 -2.89 -17.23 -9.22
C ILE A 138 -3.90 -16.42 -10.01
N ILE A 139 -4.86 -15.81 -9.33
CA ILE A 139 -5.92 -15.03 -9.96
C ILE A 139 -5.52 -13.57 -10.03
N ILE A 140 -5.52 -13.01 -11.25
CA ILE A 140 -5.35 -11.58 -11.48
C ILE A 140 -6.75 -11.01 -11.67
N LYS A 141 -7.16 -10.13 -10.76
CA LYS A 141 -8.51 -9.55 -10.73
C LYS A 141 -8.48 -8.05 -10.48
N ASP A 142 -9.61 -7.39 -10.62
CA ASP A 142 -9.73 -5.96 -10.32
C ASP A 142 -10.93 -5.67 -9.41
N VAL A 143 -10.82 -4.59 -8.66
CA VAL A 143 -11.90 -4.08 -7.82
C VAL A 143 -11.89 -2.55 -7.82
N ILE A 144 -13.09 -1.96 -7.87
CA ILE A 144 -13.26 -0.51 -7.71
C ILE A 144 -12.91 -0.11 -6.28
N ALA A 145 -12.13 0.97 -6.10
CA ALA A 145 -11.49 1.35 -4.84
C ALA A 145 -12.47 1.48 -3.65
N ASP A 146 -13.62 2.10 -3.83
CA ASP A 146 -14.63 2.23 -2.77
C ASP A 146 -15.27 0.89 -2.40
N ALA A 147 -15.46 -0.01 -3.35
CA ALA A 147 -15.89 -1.38 -3.07
C ALA A 147 -14.79 -2.17 -2.34
N PHE A 148 -13.52 -1.98 -2.71
CA PHE A 148 -12.39 -2.61 -2.03
C PHE A 148 -12.32 -2.22 -0.56
N LEU A 149 -12.43 -0.93 -0.22
CA LEU A 149 -12.42 -0.45 1.17
C LEU A 149 -13.53 -1.08 2.03
N GLN A 150 -14.68 -1.41 1.43
CA GLN A 150 -15.74 -2.16 2.10
C GLN A 150 -15.38 -3.65 2.23
N GLN A 151 -14.87 -4.24 1.17
CA GLN A 151 -14.65 -5.69 1.08
C GLN A 151 -13.51 -6.17 1.97
N ILE A 152 -12.48 -5.37 2.21
CA ILE A 152 -11.39 -5.71 3.14
C ILE A 152 -11.89 -5.86 4.60
N LEU A 153 -13.04 -5.28 4.94
CA LEU A 153 -13.68 -5.46 6.25
C LEU A 153 -14.62 -6.68 6.28
N LEU A 154 -15.30 -6.96 5.17
CA LEU A 154 -16.34 -7.98 5.10
C LEU A 154 -15.80 -9.35 4.65
N ARG A 155 -14.80 -9.36 3.78
CA ARG A 155 -14.27 -10.56 3.11
C ARG A 155 -12.75 -10.48 2.90
N PRO A 156 -11.95 -10.20 3.95
CA PRO A 156 -10.51 -9.98 3.80
C PRO A 156 -9.78 -11.17 3.16
N LYS A 157 -10.20 -12.40 3.40
CA LYS A 157 -9.60 -13.61 2.83
C LYS A 157 -9.64 -13.70 1.30
N GLU A 158 -10.47 -12.88 0.63
CA GLU A 158 -10.53 -12.86 -0.83
C GLU A 158 -9.37 -12.07 -1.46
N TYR A 159 -8.57 -11.37 -0.66
CA TYR A 159 -7.52 -10.47 -1.11
C TYR A 159 -6.18 -10.87 -0.54
N ASP A 160 -5.14 -10.78 -1.38
CA ASP A 160 -3.80 -11.22 -1.05
C ASP A 160 -2.78 -10.15 -1.46
N VAL A 161 -2.28 -10.15 -2.69
CA VAL A 161 -1.43 -9.08 -3.19
C VAL A 161 -2.31 -7.99 -3.84
N VAL A 162 -2.09 -6.75 -3.48
CA VAL A 162 -2.81 -5.59 -4.01
C VAL A 162 -1.85 -4.73 -4.83
N ALA A 163 -2.23 -4.37 -6.05
CA ALA A 163 -1.48 -3.42 -6.88
C ALA A 163 -2.37 -2.22 -7.19
N THR A 164 -1.88 -1.01 -6.92
CA THR A 164 -2.67 0.21 -7.07
C THR A 164 -1.81 1.45 -7.27
N MET A 165 -2.44 2.55 -7.72
CA MET A 165 -1.80 3.85 -7.88
C MET A 165 -1.53 4.52 -6.52
N ASN A 166 -0.78 5.60 -6.56
CA ASN A 166 -0.21 6.23 -5.37
C ASN A 166 -1.27 6.64 -4.34
N LEU A 167 -2.25 7.45 -4.70
CA LEU A 167 -3.27 7.93 -3.74
C LEU A 167 -4.12 6.79 -3.16
N ASN A 168 -4.60 5.89 -4.01
CA ASN A 168 -5.38 4.75 -3.54
C ASN A 168 -4.54 3.86 -2.62
N GLY A 169 -3.26 3.67 -2.93
CA GLY A 169 -2.32 2.91 -2.12
C GLY A 169 -2.09 3.53 -0.74
N ASP A 170 -1.99 4.86 -0.67
CA ASP A 170 -1.89 5.60 0.57
C ASP A 170 -3.08 5.32 1.52
N TYR A 171 -4.29 5.51 1.01
CA TYR A 171 -5.50 5.25 1.79
C TYR A 171 -5.66 3.79 2.21
N ILE A 172 -5.35 2.87 1.30
CA ILE A 172 -5.53 1.42 1.51
C ILE A 172 -4.52 0.90 2.52
N SER A 173 -3.25 1.31 2.44
CA SER A 173 -2.21 0.84 3.36
C SER A 173 -2.53 1.21 4.81
N ASP A 174 -2.95 2.44 5.07
CA ASP A 174 -3.32 2.88 6.41
C ASP A 174 -4.60 2.20 6.92
N ALA A 175 -5.60 2.02 6.03
CA ALA A 175 -6.83 1.31 6.38
C ALA A 175 -6.58 -0.16 6.75
N LEU A 176 -5.67 -0.84 6.06
CA LEU A 176 -5.27 -2.21 6.36
C LEU A 176 -4.36 -2.30 7.58
N ALA A 177 -3.41 -1.38 7.75
CA ALA A 177 -2.58 -1.31 8.94
C ALA A 177 -3.43 -1.16 10.21
N ALA A 178 -4.47 -0.33 10.18
CA ALA A 178 -5.40 -0.17 11.30
C ALA A 178 -6.12 -1.47 11.69
N GLN A 179 -6.32 -2.38 10.74
CA GLN A 179 -6.98 -3.66 10.98
C GLN A 179 -6.09 -4.68 11.71
N VAL A 180 -4.78 -4.56 11.59
CA VAL A 180 -3.80 -5.54 12.12
C VAL A 180 -2.91 -4.99 13.24
N GLY A 181 -3.16 -3.79 13.73
CA GLY A 181 -2.43 -3.23 14.88
C GLY A 181 -2.07 -1.75 14.76
N GLY A 182 -2.23 -1.16 13.58
CA GLY A 182 -1.97 0.25 13.31
C GLY A 182 -0.64 0.52 12.59
N ILE A 183 -0.49 1.77 12.16
CA ILE A 183 0.69 2.20 11.39
C ILE A 183 2.01 2.13 12.17
N GLY A 184 1.96 2.06 13.51
CA GLY A 184 3.14 1.93 14.36
C GLY A 184 3.93 0.62 14.17
N ILE A 185 3.31 -0.39 13.54
CA ILE A 185 3.96 -1.68 13.20
C ILE A 185 3.86 -2.02 11.71
N ALA A 186 3.43 -1.10 10.86
CA ALA A 186 3.34 -1.34 9.42
C ALA A 186 4.70 -1.05 8.75
N PRO A 187 5.38 -2.06 8.15
CA PRO A 187 6.65 -1.84 7.46
C PRO A 187 6.46 -1.22 6.09
N GLY A 188 7.51 -0.57 5.58
CA GLY A 188 7.54 0.02 4.26
C GLY A 188 8.87 -0.17 3.54
N ALA A 189 8.79 -0.34 2.22
CA ALA A 189 9.94 -0.37 1.34
C ALA A 189 9.63 0.31 0.01
N ASN A 190 10.59 1.08 -0.50
CA ASN A 190 10.57 1.63 -1.85
C ASN A 190 11.63 0.90 -2.67
N LEU A 191 11.20 0.13 -3.67
CA LEU A 191 12.05 -0.77 -4.42
C LEU A 191 12.13 -0.35 -5.89
N SER A 192 13.33 -0.20 -6.41
CA SER A 192 13.62 -0.15 -7.84
C SER A 192 14.24 -1.47 -8.31
N ASP A 193 14.74 -1.50 -9.54
CA ASP A 193 15.45 -2.69 -10.04
C ASP A 193 16.85 -2.86 -9.43
N SER A 194 17.42 -1.80 -8.84
CA SER A 194 18.81 -1.79 -8.36
C SER A 194 19.00 -1.23 -6.95
N VAL A 195 17.99 -0.57 -6.40
CA VAL A 195 18.06 0.08 -5.09
C VAL A 195 16.82 -0.24 -4.28
N GLY A 196 17.01 -0.57 -3.00
CA GLY A 196 15.96 -0.68 -2.00
C GLY A 196 16.14 0.38 -0.91
N LEU A 197 15.08 1.11 -0.58
CA LEU A 197 14.98 2.00 0.57
C LEU A 197 13.93 1.42 1.52
N PHE A 198 14.29 1.22 2.77
CA PHE A 198 13.41 0.65 3.79
C PHE A 198 13.15 1.71 4.85
N GLU A 199 11.90 2.06 5.04
CA GLU A 199 11.51 3.16 5.93
C GLU A 199 10.18 2.87 6.62
N ALA A 200 9.91 3.54 7.73
CA ALA A 200 8.60 3.50 8.36
C ALA A 200 7.55 4.10 7.42
N THR A 201 6.36 3.50 7.38
CA THR A 201 5.24 4.00 6.54
C THR A 201 4.63 5.29 7.06
N HIS A 202 4.70 5.53 8.38
CA HIS A 202 4.16 6.74 8.99
C HIS A 202 5.08 7.95 8.84
N GLY A 203 4.53 9.16 9.00
CA GLY A 203 5.28 10.41 9.01
C GLY A 203 6.17 10.58 10.26
N THR A 204 6.89 11.69 10.32
CA THR A 204 7.90 12.00 11.34
C THR A 204 7.34 12.31 12.74
N ALA A 205 6.01 12.51 12.87
CA ALA A 205 5.33 12.80 14.14
C ALA A 205 6.03 13.85 15.01
N PRO A 206 6.29 15.09 14.52
CA PRO A 206 7.11 16.09 15.21
C PRO A 206 6.59 16.46 16.60
N LYS A 207 5.29 16.25 16.84
CA LYS A 207 4.66 16.43 18.15
C LYS A 207 5.30 15.57 19.25
N TYR A 208 5.87 14.42 18.90
CA TYR A 208 6.46 13.47 19.85
C TYR A 208 7.99 13.50 19.86
N ALA A 209 8.61 14.40 19.12
CA ALA A 209 10.06 14.52 19.05
C ALA A 209 10.69 14.71 20.46
N GLY A 210 11.72 13.91 20.77
CA GLY A 210 12.44 13.96 22.06
C GLY A 210 11.69 13.37 23.26
N GLN A 211 10.51 12.76 23.08
CA GLN A 211 9.70 12.20 24.18
C GLN A 211 9.94 10.69 24.44
N ASP A 212 10.72 10.02 23.63
CA ASP A 212 10.95 8.55 23.70
C ASP A 212 9.63 7.76 23.84
N LYS A 213 8.63 8.10 23.03
CA LYS A 213 7.24 7.64 23.25
C LYS A 213 6.67 6.79 22.11
N VAL A 214 7.04 7.09 20.85
CA VAL A 214 6.42 6.45 19.69
C VAL A 214 6.78 4.98 19.58
N ASN A 215 5.90 4.19 18.96
CA ASN A 215 6.18 2.79 18.67
C ASN A 215 7.27 2.69 17.57
N PRO A 216 8.41 2.03 17.82
CA PRO A 216 9.47 1.87 16.83
C PRO A 216 9.22 0.70 15.87
N GLY A 217 8.13 -0.04 16.04
CA GLY A 217 7.85 -1.31 15.35
C GLY A 217 7.82 -1.19 13.84
N SER A 218 7.25 -0.09 13.29
CA SER A 218 7.24 0.13 11.84
C SER A 218 8.66 0.20 11.26
N LEU A 219 9.57 0.96 11.89
CA LEU A 219 10.96 1.05 11.43
C LEU A 219 11.71 -0.27 11.63
N ILE A 220 11.48 -0.95 12.74
CA ILE A 220 12.10 -2.26 13.04
C ILE A 220 11.67 -3.31 12.01
N LEU A 221 10.38 -3.39 11.69
CA LEU A 221 9.87 -4.31 10.66
C LEU A 221 10.28 -3.90 9.24
N SER A 222 10.51 -2.61 8.99
CA SER A 222 11.13 -2.18 7.73
C SER A 222 12.58 -2.65 7.61
N ALA A 223 13.33 -2.65 8.73
CA ALA A 223 14.66 -3.25 8.78
C ALA A 223 14.61 -4.78 8.61
N GLU A 224 13.60 -5.44 9.16
CA GLU A 224 13.34 -6.86 8.92
C GLU A 224 13.14 -7.15 7.42
N MET A 225 12.28 -6.38 6.73
CA MET A 225 12.11 -6.49 5.27
C MET A 225 13.45 -6.29 4.52
N MET A 226 14.31 -5.38 4.99
CA MET A 226 15.65 -5.20 4.42
C MET A 226 16.51 -6.46 4.59
N LEU A 227 16.47 -7.10 5.75
CA LEU A 227 17.20 -8.34 5.99
C LEU A 227 16.70 -9.48 5.08
N VAL A 228 15.40 -9.62 4.93
CA VAL A 228 14.81 -10.57 3.96
C VAL A 228 15.30 -10.27 2.53
N HIS A 229 15.28 -8.99 2.13
CA HIS A 229 15.75 -8.56 0.81
C HIS A 229 17.24 -8.90 0.58
N LEU A 230 18.07 -8.83 1.62
CA LEU A 230 19.48 -9.20 1.59
C LEU A 230 19.73 -10.71 1.70
N GLY A 231 18.68 -11.52 1.91
CA GLY A 231 18.80 -12.97 2.12
C GLY A 231 19.20 -13.38 3.55
N TRP A 232 19.13 -12.47 4.52
CA TRP A 232 19.46 -12.73 5.92
C TRP A 232 18.22 -13.14 6.72
N THR A 233 17.56 -14.17 6.26
CA THR A 233 16.24 -14.60 6.76
C THR A 233 16.24 -15.04 8.21
N GLU A 234 17.32 -15.67 8.69
CA GLU A 234 17.44 -16.06 10.10
C GLU A 234 17.43 -14.84 11.04
N ALA A 235 18.12 -13.76 10.65
CA ALA A 235 18.12 -12.52 11.42
C ALA A 235 16.74 -11.82 11.38
N ALA A 236 16.08 -11.84 10.24
CA ALA A 236 14.72 -11.34 10.08
C ALA A 236 13.73 -12.09 10.99
N ASP A 237 13.79 -13.42 11.00
CA ASP A 237 12.98 -14.28 11.86
C ASP A 237 13.15 -14.00 13.36
N LEU A 238 14.37 -13.69 13.81
CA LEU A 238 14.62 -13.33 15.20
C LEU A 238 13.87 -12.06 15.60
N ILE A 239 13.88 -11.04 14.73
CA ILE A 239 13.17 -9.78 14.97
C ILE A 239 11.67 -10.02 15.10
N VAL A 240 11.06 -10.76 14.16
CA VAL A 240 9.62 -11.05 14.20
C VAL A 240 9.24 -11.80 15.48
N LYS A 241 9.97 -12.87 15.81
CA LYS A 241 9.73 -13.67 17.02
C LYS A 241 9.89 -12.87 18.32
N ALA A 242 10.86 -11.97 18.35
CA ALA A 242 11.10 -11.10 19.52
C ALA A 242 9.94 -10.10 19.69
N MET A 243 9.46 -9.49 18.60
CA MET A 243 8.31 -8.59 18.62
C MET A 243 7.03 -9.32 19.04
N GLU A 244 6.76 -10.49 18.48
CA GLU A 244 5.62 -11.34 18.86
C GLU A 244 5.60 -11.65 20.36
N LYS A 245 6.76 -12.03 20.94
CA LYS A 245 6.88 -12.31 22.38
C LYS A 245 6.67 -11.05 23.21
N ALA A 246 7.26 -9.91 22.86
CA ALA A 246 7.08 -8.66 23.59
C ALA A 246 5.61 -8.24 23.62
N ILE A 247 4.92 -8.32 22.48
CA ILE A 247 3.49 -8.03 22.40
C ILE A 247 2.64 -9.05 23.17
N ALA A 248 2.94 -10.34 23.08
CA ALA A 248 2.26 -11.39 23.82
C ALA A 248 2.43 -11.24 25.34
N ASN A 249 3.58 -10.79 25.80
CA ASN A 249 3.87 -10.46 27.20
C ASN A 249 3.21 -9.14 27.64
N LYS A 250 2.55 -8.45 26.73
CA LYS A 250 1.89 -7.15 26.96
C LYS A 250 2.87 -6.05 27.42
N THR A 251 4.12 -6.12 27.03
CA THR A 251 5.13 -5.08 27.23
C THR A 251 5.21 -4.24 25.95
N VAL A 252 4.51 -3.14 25.91
CA VAL A 252 4.18 -2.44 24.65
C VAL A 252 4.23 -0.92 24.78
N THR A 253 4.26 -0.22 23.66
CA THR A 253 4.19 1.24 23.60
C THR A 253 2.74 1.75 23.78
N TYR A 254 2.59 3.06 23.95
CA TYR A 254 1.33 3.73 24.33
C TYR A 254 0.15 3.47 23.38
N ASP A 255 0.42 3.24 22.12
CA ASP A 255 -0.57 2.98 21.07
C ASP A 255 -1.27 1.62 21.26
N PHE A 256 -0.54 0.62 21.74
CA PHE A 256 -1.06 -0.68 22.08
C PHE A 256 -1.56 -0.74 23.53
N GLU A 257 -0.83 -0.16 24.47
CA GLU A 257 -1.17 -0.19 25.90
C GLU A 257 -2.60 0.29 26.15
N ARG A 258 -3.01 1.40 25.55
CA ARG A 258 -4.37 1.96 25.69
C ARG A 258 -5.49 1.06 25.17
N LEU A 259 -5.17 0.00 24.43
CA LEU A 259 -6.10 -0.93 23.81
C LEU A 259 -5.97 -2.37 24.35
N MET A 260 -5.09 -2.58 25.33
CA MET A 260 -4.78 -3.90 25.87
C MET A 260 -4.88 -3.89 27.38
N ASP A 261 -5.92 -4.55 27.93
CA ASP A 261 -6.09 -4.66 29.39
C ASP A 261 -4.89 -5.33 30.06
N GLY A 262 -4.36 -4.68 31.10
CA GLY A 262 -3.22 -5.18 31.88
C GLY A 262 -1.88 -5.13 31.14
N ALA A 263 -1.75 -4.27 30.15
CA ALA A 263 -0.47 -4.05 29.48
C ALA A 263 0.46 -3.15 30.32
N THR A 264 1.77 -3.39 30.17
CA THR A 264 2.82 -2.56 30.74
C THR A 264 3.27 -1.56 29.69
N LEU A 265 3.11 -0.28 30.00
CA LEU A 265 3.56 0.81 29.11
C LEU A 265 5.08 0.89 29.09
N LEU A 266 5.65 0.82 27.90
CA LEU A 266 7.08 1.06 27.65
C LEU A 266 7.29 2.34 26.83
N SER A 267 8.48 2.93 26.98
CA SER A 267 8.97 3.96 26.07
C SER A 267 9.38 3.36 24.72
N CYS A 268 9.70 4.19 23.74
CA CYS A 268 10.23 3.75 22.45
C CYS A 268 11.51 2.90 22.62
N SER A 269 12.49 3.41 23.36
CA SER A 269 13.72 2.68 23.66
C SER A 269 13.47 1.43 24.50
N GLY A 270 12.62 1.53 25.54
CA GLY A 270 12.27 0.39 26.40
C GLY A 270 11.56 -0.74 25.65
N PHE A 271 10.81 -0.45 24.60
CA PHE A 271 10.23 -1.49 23.74
C PHE A 271 11.32 -2.20 22.92
N GLY A 272 12.31 -1.45 22.42
CA GLY A 272 13.49 -2.04 21.77
C GLY A 272 14.26 -2.97 22.72
N ASP A 273 14.50 -2.54 23.96
CA ASP A 273 15.17 -3.36 24.98
C ASP A 273 14.37 -4.64 25.28
N ALA A 274 13.03 -4.51 25.45
CA ALA A 274 12.16 -5.66 25.68
C ALA A 274 12.17 -6.66 24.52
N MET A 275 12.32 -6.20 23.27
CA MET A 275 12.52 -7.08 22.13
C MET A 275 13.87 -7.80 22.18
N ILE A 276 14.97 -7.09 22.50
CA ILE A 276 16.31 -7.67 22.60
C ILE A 276 16.35 -8.78 23.66
N GLU A 277 15.67 -8.58 24.77
CA GLU A 277 15.56 -9.61 25.83
C GLU A 277 14.84 -10.89 25.37
N GLN A 278 14.08 -10.83 24.28
CA GLN A 278 13.34 -11.99 23.73
C GLN A 278 14.09 -12.70 22.58
N MET A 279 15.21 -12.14 22.12
CA MET A 279 16.07 -12.76 21.10
C MET A 279 16.92 -13.89 21.72
#